data_cdb7b22edab3f7426e58097c6a059c22
#
_entry.id   cdb7b22edab3f7426e58097c6a059c22
#
_cell.length_a   1.000
_cell.length_b   1.000
_cell.length_c   1.000
_cell.angle_alpha   90.00
_cell.angle_beta   90.00
_cell.angle_gamma   90.00
#
_symmetry.space_group_name_H-M   'P 1'
#
loop_
_entity.id
_entity.type
_entity.pdbx_description
1 polymer ?
#
loop_
_entity_poly.entity_id
_entity_poly.type
_entity_poly.pdbx_seq_one_letter_code
_entity_poly.pdbx_strand_id
1 'polypeptide(L)'
;VVLHGDNYDAACSEAYRLAAERGLSFIHPFDDPDVIAGQGTIGLEILRQCSAPPDAIYVAVGGGGLIAGIATYVKALWPQVEVIGVEPVDADAMTRSLALGERVKLEQVGLFADGVAVREVGEQTFELARRHVDAMVTVDTDAICAAIKDVFEDTRSILEPAGALAVAGMKADVSRRGLKGRTLVAVACGANMNFDRLRFVAERTEISEDREAMLAVEIPERAGSLREFCILLGDRNLTEFSYRLADPGRAHIFVGVQTSGSRDEQDLIHDLQAAGFPCLDLSNDELSKLHLRHMVGGRMPAAAAEACSLTRELLYRFEFPERPGALMRFLTSLHPNWNISIFHYRNHGADVGRIVVGVQVPPQELNDWQRFLDGLGYQYVDETENPAYRLFLGEVAGTVGVG
;
A
#
# COMPACT_ATOMS: atom_id res chain seq x y z
N VAL A 1 30.69 0.74 14.51
CA VAL A 1 29.25 1.04 14.63
C VAL A 1 28.78 0.50 15.96
N VAL A 2 28.02 1.30 16.72
CA VAL A 2 27.36 0.89 17.96
C VAL A 2 25.84 0.98 17.70
N LEU A 3 25.13 -0.14 17.89
CA LEU A 3 23.68 -0.17 17.82
C LEU A 3 23.13 -0.05 19.25
N HIS A 4 22.21 0.91 19.49
CA HIS A 4 21.65 1.13 20.82
C HIS A 4 20.22 1.70 20.71
N GLY A 5 19.30 1.12 21.50
CA GLY A 5 17.91 1.56 21.60
C GLY A 5 17.05 1.23 20.37
N ASP A 6 15.75 1.54 20.49
CA ASP A 6 14.73 1.22 19.49
C ASP A 6 14.31 2.44 18.64
N ASN A 7 14.91 3.61 18.90
CA ASN A 7 14.58 4.86 18.21
C ASN A 7 15.77 5.82 18.18
N TYR A 8 15.63 6.89 17.40
CA TYR A 8 16.65 7.91 17.23
C TYR A 8 17.07 8.55 18.57
N ASP A 9 16.13 8.87 19.46
CA ASP A 9 16.43 9.56 20.71
C ASP A 9 17.33 8.71 21.63
N ALA A 10 17.08 7.40 21.71
CA ALA A 10 17.91 6.47 22.49
C ALA A 10 19.34 6.36 21.90
N ALA A 11 19.44 6.24 20.58
CA ALA A 11 20.72 6.20 19.89
C ALA A 11 21.51 7.51 20.06
N CYS A 12 20.84 8.65 19.98
CA CYS A 12 21.43 9.98 20.16
C CYS A 12 21.94 10.17 21.60
N SER A 13 21.15 9.78 22.60
CA SER A 13 21.54 9.83 24.02
C SER A 13 22.80 9.00 24.29
N GLU A 14 22.86 7.80 23.72
CA GLU A 14 24.05 6.94 23.83
C GLU A 14 25.27 7.54 23.12
N ALA A 15 25.04 8.18 21.96
CA ALA A 15 26.12 8.87 21.24
C ALA A 15 26.73 10.02 22.08
N TYR A 16 25.88 10.82 22.73
CA TYR A 16 26.35 11.86 23.66
C TYR A 16 27.12 11.27 24.83
N ARG A 17 26.63 10.19 25.44
CA ARG A 17 27.31 9.50 26.53
C ARG A 17 28.71 9.00 26.12
N LEU A 18 28.80 8.34 24.96
CA LEU A 18 30.06 7.82 24.43
C LEU A 18 31.02 8.95 24.03
N ALA A 19 30.50 10.05 23.46
CA ALA A 19 31.33 11.21 23.14
C ALA A 19 31.98 11.81 24.40
N ALA A 20 31.19 11.99 25.44
CA ALA A 20 31.70 12.50 26.74
C ALA A 20 32.73 11.54 27.39
N GLU A 21 32.43 10.23 27.40
CA GLU A 21 33.28 9.21 27.99
C GLU A 21 34.64 9.08 27.29
N ARG A 22 34.62 9.18 25.93
CA ARG A 22 35.82 8.93 25.09
C ARG A 22 36.49 10.19 24.58
N GLY A 23 36.01 11.37 24.96
CA GLY A 23 36.53 12.65 24.50
C GLY A 23 36.38 12.87 23.01
N LEU A 24 35.22 12.38 22.40
CA LEU A 24 34.94 12.51 20.99
C LEU A 24 34.14 13.79 20.72
N SER A 25 34.35 14.39 19.55
CA SER A 25 33.50 15.46 19.07
C SER A 25 32.17 14.88 18.55
N PHE A 26 31.05 15.37 19.06
CA PHE A 26 29.74 15.03 18.55
C PHE A 26 29.33 16.06 17.48
N ILE A 27 29.04 15.61 16.30
CA ILE A 27 28.48 16.47 15.23
C ILE A 27 26.98 16.18 15.14
N HIS A 28 26.18 17.20 15.46
CA HIS A 28 24.74 17.03 15.48
C HIS A 28 24.21 16.85 14.04
N PRO A 29 23.33 15.86 13.76
CA PRO A 29 22.91 15.53 12.39
C PRO A 29 22.05 16.60 11.71
N PHE A 30 21.45 17.53 12.46
CA PHE A 30 20.60 18.58 11.90
C PHE A 30 20.64 19.93 12.65
N ASP A 31 20.95 19.95 13.95
CA ASP A 31 20.91 21.18 14.77
C ASP A 31 22.31 21.70 15.07
N ASP A 32 23.06 21.93 14.02
CA ASP A 32 24.43 22.46 14.02
C ASP A 32 24.56 23.51 12.91
N PRO A 33 25.13 24.69 13.18
CA PRO A 33 25.22 25.77 12.18
C PRO A 33 25.97 25.37 10.90
N ASP A 34 27.06 24.60 11.03
CA ASP A 34 27.84 24.16 9.86
C ASP A 34 27.10 23.11 9.05
N VAL A 35 26.37 22.21 9.73
CA VAL A 35 25.50 21.21 9.08
C VAL A 35 24.35 21.93 8.34
N ILE A 36 23.68 22.89 8.99
CA ILE A 36 22.61 23.68 8.35
C ILE A 36 23.14 24.45 7.14
N ALA A 37 24.31 25.09 7.27
CA ALA A 37 24.94 25.80 6.15
C ALA A 37 25.29 24.87 5.00
N GLY A 38 25.77 23.64 5.31
CA GLY A 38 26.00 22.59 4.33
C GLY A 38 24.73 22.22 3.55
N GLN A 39 23.58 22.09 4.23
CA GLN A 39 22.29 21.84 3.58
C GLN A 39 21.83 23.02 2.71
N GLY A 40 22.22 24.24 3.05
CA GLY A 40 21.95 25.44 2.23
C GLY A 40 22.57 25.40 0.84
N THR A 41 23.61 24.57 0.60
CA THR A 41 24.21 24.38 -0.73
C THR A 41 23.22 23.80 -1.73
N ILE A 42 22.24 23.03 -1.28
CA ILE A 42 21.14 22.52 -2.13
C ILE A 42 20.32 23.70 -2.67
N GLY A 43 20.00 24.68 -1.82
CA GLY A 43 19.34 25.92 -2.25
C GLY A 43 20.17 26.67 -3.28
N LEU A 44 21.48 26.78 -3.10
CA LEU A 44 22.40 27.37 -4.09
C LEU A 44 22.31 26.67 -5.44
N GLU A 45 22.33 25.34 -5.45
CA GLU A 45 22.26 24.57 -6.70
C GLU A 45 20.91 24.70 -7.40
N ILE A 46 19.81 24.66 -6.67
CA ILE A 46 18.47 24.90 -7.22
C ILE A 46 18.43 26.27 -7.91
N LEU A 47 18.87 27.33 -7.22
CA LEU A 47 18.85 28.68 -7.78
C LEU A 47 19.76 28.82 -9.02
N ARG A 48 20.86 28.08 -9.12
CA ARG A 48 21.74 28.06 -10.30
C ARG A 48 21.18 27.29 -11.48
N GLN A 49 20.40 26.24 -11.22
CA GLN A 49 19.83 25.39 -12.25
C GLN A 49 18.50 25.93 -12.80
N CYS A 50 17.78 26.71 -12.03
CA CYS A 50 16.56 27.38 -12.49
C CYS A 50 16.88 28.63 -13.29
N SER A 51 16.32 28.75 -14.49
CA SER A 51 16.49 29.94 -15.35
C SER A 51 15.77 31.20 -14.81
N ALA A 52 14.78 30.99 -13.97
CA ALA A 52 14.00 32.01 -13.24
C ALA A 52 13.60 31.45 -11.86
N PRO A 53 13.26 32.31 -10.87
CA PRO A 53 12.77 31.86 -9.58
C PRO A 53 11.57 30.90 -9.72
N PRO A 54 11.59 29.68 -9.12
CA PRO A 54 10.41 28.84 -9.05
C PRO A 54 9.33 29.52 -8.18
N ASP A 55 8.08 29.09 -8.32
CA ASP A 55 7.00 29.59 -7.46
C ASP A 55 7.11 28.99 -6.05
N ALA A 56 7.47 27.70 -5.93
CA ALA A 56 7.66 27.06 -4.63
C ALA A 56 8.73 25.96 -4.66
N ILE A 57 9.35 25.71 -3.49
CA ILE A 57 10.28 24.61 -3.22
C ILE A 57 9.74 23.80 -2.06
N TYR A 58 9.50 22.50 -2.28
CA TYR A 58 9.02 21.55 -1.27
C TYR A 58 10.20 20.76 -0.71
N VAL A 59 10.26 20.65 0.62
CA VAL A 59 11.40 20.07 1.33
C VAL A 59 10.90 19.14 2.43
N ALA A 60 11.43 17.91 2.48
CA ALA A 60 11.16 16.98 3.57
C ALA A 60 11.70 17.51 4.90
N VAL A 61 10.93 17.34 5.98
CA VAL A 61 11.28 17.82 7.31
C VAL A 61 11.24 16.71 8.34
N GLY A 62 12.38 16.51 9.00
CA GLY A 62 12.51 15.75 10.24
C GLY A 62 12.98 16.70 11.33
N GLY A 63 14.28 16.67 11.69
CA GLY A 63 14.86 17.61 12.66
C GLY A 63 14.97 19.05 12.18
N GLY A 64 14.73 19.33 10.90
CA GLY A 64 14.66 20.65 10.31
C GLY A 64 15.95 21.17 9.66
N GLY A 65 17.09 20.42 9.69
CA GLY A 65 18.36 20.90 9.14
C GLY A 65 18.32 21.22 7.65
N LEU A 66 17.71 20.32 6.85
CA LEU A 66 17.58 20.49 5.40
C LEU A 66 16.77 21.73 5.04
N ILE A 67 15.57 21.87 5.57
CA ILE A 67 14.69 23.01 5.26
C ILE A 67 15.25 24.33 5.80
N ALA A 68 15.85 24.32 6.98
CA ALA A 68 16.46 25.52 7.56
C ALA A 68 17.60 26.06 6.66
N GLY A 69 18.46 25.20 6.17
CA GLY A 69 19.54 25.57 5.25
C GLY A 69 19.03 26.09 3.92
N ILE A 70 18.13 25.34 3.25
CA ILE A 70 17.56 25.73 1.97
C ILE A 70 16.79 27.05 2.10
N ALA A 71 15.88 27.16 3.08
CA ALA A 71 15.03 28.33 3.24
C ALA A 71 15.83 29.59 3.53
N THR A 72 16.83 29.50 4.42
CA THR A 72 17.70 30.63 4.74
C THR A 72 18.40 31.16 3.49
N TYR A 73 18.98 30.26 2.68
CA TYR A 73 19.70 30.63 1.47
C TYR A 73 18.76 31.19 0.39
N VAL A 74 17.64 30.51 0.13
CA VAL A 74 16.66 30.90 -0.89
C VAL A 74 16.05 32.26 -0.57
N LYS A 75 15.58 32.46 0.67
CA LYS A 75 14.96 33.72 1.09
C LYS A 75 15.90 34.92 1.07
N ALA A 76 17.19 34.69 1.26
CA ALA A 76 18.19 35.76 1.15
C ALA A 76 18.34 36.30 -0.28
N LEU A 77 18.11 35.46 -1.31
CA LEU A 77 18.33 35.82 -2.72
C LEU A 77 17.02 35.99 -3.50
N TRP A 78 16.04 35.12 -3.25
CA TRP A 78 14.73 35.13 -3.90
C TRP A 78 13.61 35.05 -2.84
N PRO A 79 13.36 36.15 -2.10
CA PRO A 79 12.41 36.15 -0.98
C PRO A 79 10.96 35.86 -1.39
N GLN A 80 10.64 35.98 -2.69
CA GLN A 80 9.30 35.68 -3.23
C GLN A 80 9.02 34.20 -3.42
N VAL A 81 10.05 33.34 -3.44
CA VAL A 81 9.89 31.89 -3.61
C VAL A 81 9.29 31.31 -2.33
N GLU A 82 8.17 30.62 -2.44
CA GLU A 82 7.62 29.88 -1.29
C GLU A 82 8.52 28.69 -0.93
N VAL A 83 8.90 28.55 0.34
CA VAL A 83 9.57 27.35 0.86
C VAL A 83 8.59 26.60 1.75
N ILE A 84 8.22 25.41 1.34
CA ILE A 84 7.15 24.61 1.96
C ILE A 84 7.76 23.34 2.55
N GLY A 85 7.59 23.16 3.86
CA GLY A 85 8.01 21.95 4.56
C GLY A 85 6.97 20.84 4.39
N VAL A 86 7.45 19.60 4.31
CA VAL A 86 6.56 18.43 4.24
C VAL A 86 6.94 17.43 5.32
N GLU A 87 5.96 17.01 6.10
CA GLU A 87 6.08 16.01 7.17
C GLU A 87 5.05 14.89 7.01
N PRO A 88 5.34 13.67 7.52
CA PRO A 88 4.30 12.66 7.69
C PRO A 88 3.30 13.10 8.77
N VAL A 89 2.03 12.70 8.64
CA VAL A 89 0.98 13.00 9.63
C VAL A 89 1.27 12.44 11.02
N ASP A 90 2.08 11.38 11.11
CA ASP A 90 2.48 10.69 12.33
C ASP A 90 3.88 11.06 12.83
N ALA A 91 4.52 12.08 12.21
CA ALA A 91 5.81 12.65 12.64
C ALA A 91 5.87 14.15 12.31
N ASP A 92 4.90 14.92 12.76
CA ASP A 92 4.61 16.33 12.41
C ASP A 92 5.16 17.35 13.44
N ALA A 93 6.34 17.08 13.99
CA ALA A 93 6.92 17.89 15.07
C ALA A 93 7.14 19.37 14.68
N MET A 94 7.64 19.66 13.46
CA MET A 94 7.85 21.03 12.98
C MET A 94 6.53 21.74 12.72
N THR A 95 5.57 21.07 12.11
CA THR A 95 4.23 21.63 11.85
C THR A 95 3.58 22.09 13.14
N ARG A 96 3.57 21.25 14.17
CA ARG A 96 2.99 21.63 15.49
C ARG A 96 3.79 22.71 16.16
N SER A 97 5.12 22.64 16.10
CA SER A 97 6.00 23.64 16.71
C SER A 97 5.78 25.03 16.08
N LEU A 98 5.70 25.13 14.77
CA LEU A 98 5.43 26.39 14.07
C LEU A 98 4.03 26.94 14.39
N ALA A 99 3.03 26.07 14.48
CA ALA A 99 1.66 26.47 14.81
C ALA A 99 1.53 27.02 16.25
N LEU A 100 2.29 26.44 17.20
CA LEU A 100 2.28 26.87 18.60
C LEU A 100 3.27 28.00 18.92
N GLY A 101 4.26 28.20 18.04
CA GLY A 101 5.32 29.20 18.25
C GLY A 101 6.42 28.75 19.23
N GLU A 102 6.41 27.47 19.65
CA GLU A 102 7.41 26.84 20.52
C GLU A 102 7.66 25.39 20.09
N ARG A 103 8.84 24.84 20.43
CA ARG A 103 9.19 23.47 20.09
C ARG A 103 8.31 22.47 20.84
N VAL A 104 7.69 21.58 20.08
CA VAL A 104 6.84 20.49 20.59
C VAL A 104 7.60 19.17 20.55
N LYS A 105 7.49 18.41 21.62
CA LYS A 105 7.98 17.04 21.69
C LYS A 105 6.82 16.07 21.53
N LEU A 106 6.84 15.26 20.46
CA LEU A 106 5.85 14.22 20.21
C LEU A 106 6.02 13.06 21.18
N GLU A 107 4.94 12.48 21.65
CA GLU A 107 4.98 11.26 22.48
C GLU A 107 5.46 10.04 21.68
N GLN A 108 4.97 9.90 20.45
CA GLN A 108 5.31 8.83 19.52
C GLN A 108 5.48 9.39 18.12
N VAL A 109 6.21 8.68 17.27
CA VAL A 109 6.40 8.99 15.84
C VAL A 109 6.24 7.73 15.02
N GLY A 110 5.65 7.87 13.83
CA GLY A 110 5.62 6.81 12.83
C GLY A 110 7.03 6.51 12.28
N LEU A 111 7.29 5.23 12.01
CA LEU A 111 8.61 4.76 11.57
C LEU A 111 8.67 4.42 10.07
N PHE A 112 7.60 4.65 9.33
CA PHE A 112 7.60 4.36 7.89
C PHE A 112 8.61 5.25 7.15
N ALA A 113 8.57 6.56 7.38
CA ALA A 113 9.55 7.51 6.86
C ALA A 113 10.66 7.76 7.92
N ASP A 114 11.46 6.73 8.21
CA ASP A 114 12.43 6.73 9.29
C ASP A 114 13.48 7.85 9.20
N GLY A 115 13.86 8.29 8.00
CA GLY A 115 14.76 9.43 7.80
C GLY A 115 14.22 10.78 8.31
N VAL A 116 12.93 10.87 8.62
CA VAL A 116 12.29 12.07 9.20
C VAL A 116 11.55 11.80 10.52
N ALA A 117 11.66 10.59 11.08
CA ALA A 117 10.99 10.18 12.31
C ALA A 117 11.64 10.76 13.56
N VAL A 118 11.49 12.05 13.77
CA VAL A 118 12.07 12.80 14.88
C VAL A 118 10.98 13.29 15.83
N ARG A 119 11.13 13.06 17.13
CA ARG A 119 10.14 13.47 18.13
C ARG A 119 10.17 14.96 18.44
N GLU A 120 11.31 15.60 18.28
CA GLU A 120 11.52 17.02 18.60
C GLU A 120 12.49 17.64 17.60
N VAL A 121 12.13 18.78 17.04
CA VAL A 121 12.97 19.54 16.11
C VAL A 121 14.13 20.22 16.83
N GLY A 122 15.19 20.58 16.10
CA GLY A 122 16.32 21.31 16.67
C GLY A 122 15.93 22.72 17.13
N GLU A 123 16.71 23.30 18.00
CA GLU A 123 16.49 24.69 18.48
C GLU A 123 16.81 25.70 17.38
N GLN A 124 17.96 25.59 16.75
CA GLN A 124 18.39 26.49 15.68
C GLN A 124 17.55 26.27 14.43
N THR A 125 17.26 25.00 14.10
CA THR A 125 16.44 24.68 12.93
C THR A 125 15.01 25.20 13.06
N PHE A 126 14.41 25.14 14.27
CA PHE A 126 13.10 25.72 14.54
C PHE A 126 13.10 27.25 14.37
N GLU A 127 14.09 27.95 14.93
CA GLU A 127 14.18 29.40 14.82
C GLU A 127 14.36 29.87 13.37
N LEU A 128 15.12 29.14 12.57
CA LEU A 128 15.30 29.42 11.14
C LEU A 128 14.03 29.10 10.35
N ALA A 129 13.40 27.96 10.63
CA ALA A 129 12.15 27.59 9.99
C ALA A 129 11.04 28.61 10.27
N ARG A 130 10.90 29.05 11.52
CA ARG A 130 9.93 30.10 11.92
C ARG A 130 10.08 31.40 11.15
N ARG A 131 11.31 31.74 10.72
CA ARG A 131 11.61 33.00 9.99
C ARG A 131 11.46 32.85 8.49
N HIS A 132 11.72 31.66 7.93
CA HIS A 132 11.97 31.50 6.51
C HIS A 132 11.07 30.47 5.81
N VAL A 133 10.33 29.65 6.55
CA VAL A 133 9.38 28.68 5.97
C VAL A 133 8.01 29.34 5.85
N ASP A 134 7.40 29.25 4.66
CA ASP A 134 6.12 29.91 4.39
C ASP A 134 4.92 29.05 4.79
N ALA A 135 5.03 27.73 4.65
CA ALA A 135 3.94 26.80 4.97
C ALA A 135 4.49 25.39 5.28
N MET A 136 3.63 24.61 5.94
CA MET A 136 3.84 23.18 6.15
C MET A 136 2.70 22.39 5.52
N VAL A 137 3.01 21.21 4.98
CA VAL A 137 2.06 20.23 4.44
C VAL A 137 2.33 18.89 5.12
N THR A 138 1.29 18.24 5.59
CA THR A 138 1.38 16.88 6.11
C THR A 138 0.75 15.89 5.14
N VAL A 139 1.35 14.71 5.00
CA VAL A 139 0.89 13.63 4.12
C VAL A 139 0.89 12.29 4.85
N ASP A 140 0.03 11.38 4.44
CA ASP A 140 -0.04 10.04 4.99
C ASP A 140 0.93 9.07 4.28
N THR A 141 1.00 7.85 4.80
CA THR A 141 1.85 6.79 4.25
C THR A 141 1.48 6.43 2.81
N ASP A 142 0.21 6.50 2.46
CA ASP A 142 -0.28 6.14 1.13
C ASP A 142 0.19 7.16 0.08
N ALA A 143 0.10 8.45 0.39
CA ALA A 143 0.62 9.51 -0.47
C ALA A 143 2.15 9.40 -0.68
N ILE A 144 2.90 8.99 0.37
CA ILE A 144 4.34 8.74 0.25
C ILE A 144 4.63 7.56 -0.66
N CYS A 145 3.89 6.46 -0.52
CA CYS A 145 4.03 5.28 -1.39
C CYS A 145 3.72 5.63 -2.86
N ALA A 146 2.65 6.38 -3.12
CA ALA A 146 2.32 6.87 -4.45
C ALA A 146 3.45 7.73 -5.05
N ALA A 147 4.06 8.62 -4.27
CA ALA A 147 5.18 9.42 -4.73
C ALA A 147 6.44 8.60 -5.06
N ILE A 148 6.73 7.54 -4.29
CA ILE A 148 7.83 6.60 -4.61
C ILE A 148 7.58 5.94 -5.96
N LYS A 149 6.35 5.47 -6.22
CA LYS A 149 5.97 4.87 -7.49
C LYS A 149 6.13 5.85 -8.65
N ASP A 150 5.57 7.07 -8.53
CA ASP A 150 5.65 8.09 -9.59
C ASP A 150 7.10 8.38 -9.99
N VAL A 151 7.97 8.61 -8.99
CA VAL A 151 9.40 8.86 -9.26
C VAL A 151 10.06 7.65 -9.92
N PHE A 152 9.71 6.42 -9.51
CA PHE A 152 10.23 5.23 -10.14
C PHE A 152 9.74 5.08 -11.59
N GLU A 153 8.47 5.34 -11.87
CA GLU A 153 7.91 5.24 -13.22
C GLU A 153 8.54 6.26 -14.17
N ASP A 154 8.78 7.47 -13.70
CA ASP A 154 9.36 8.54 -14.50
C ASP A 154 10.88 8.41 -14.70
N THR A 155 11.60 8.01 -13.65
CA THR A 155 13.08 8.12 -13.63
C THR A 155 13.81 6.79 -13.53
N ARG A 156 13.12 5.71 -13.19
CA ARG A 156 13.67 4.39 -12.80
C ARG A 156 14.57 4.46 -11.56
N SER A 157 14.43 5.51 -10.75
CA SER A 157 15.10 5.67 -9.46
C SER A 157 14.15 5.35 -8.33
N ILE A 158 14.62 4.61 -7.32
CA ILE A 158 13.82 4.27 -6.14
C ILE A 158 14.23 5.21 -5.01
N LEU A 159 13.30 6.04 -4.54
CA LEU A 159 13.48 6.88 -3.36
C LEU A 159 13.08 6.10 -2.09
N GLU A 160 13.74 6.41 -0.98
CA GLU A 160 13.24 6.01 0.34
C GLU A 160 11.99 6.83 0.73
N PRO A 161 11.20 6.41 1.72
CA PRO A 161 9.99 7.14 2.13
C PRO A 161 10.24 8.61 2.48
N ALA A 162 11.30 8.90 3.24
CA ALA A 162 11.69 10.28 3.56
C ALA A 162 12.12 11.07 2.30
N GLY A 163 12.79 10.39 1.35
CA GLY A 163 13.21 10.98 0.09
C GLY A 163 12.07 11.38 -0.85
N ALA A 164 10.97 10.61 -0.83
CA ALA A 164 9.78 10.88 -1.65
C ALA A 164 8.82 11.89 -1.02
N LEU A 165 9.01 12.23 0.26
CA LEU A 165 8.08 13.02 1.05
C LEU A 165 7.78 14.40 0.42
N ALA A 166 8.80 15.09 -0.08
CA ALA A 166 8.62 16.40 -0.73
C ALA A 166 7.75 16.30 -1.99
N VAL A 167 7.88 15.22 -2.77
CA VAL A 167 7.05 14.97 -3.95
C VAL A 167 5.61 14.70 -3.55
N ALA A 168 5.39 13.89 -2.51
CA ALA A 168 4.06 13.62 -1.96
C ALA A 168 3.37 14.91 -1.50
N GLY A 169 4.07 15.75 -0.73
CA GLY A 169 3.55 17.05 -0.27
C GLY A 169 3.26 18.01 -1.40
N MET A 170 4.11 18.07 -2.42
CA MET A 170 3.87 18.87 -3.64
C MET A 170 2.59 18.42 -4.35
N LYS A 171 2.38 17.13 -4.58
CA LYS A 171 1.16 16.59 -5.19
C LYS A 171 -0.08 16.97 -4.38
N ALA A 172 -0.04 16.76 -3.07
CA ALA A 172 -1.14 17.09 -2.17
C ALA A 172 -1.48 18.60 -2.18
N ASP A 173 -0.47 19.46 -2.16
CA ASP A 173 -0.66 20.92 -2.17
C ASP A 173 -1.18 21.43 -3.52
N VAL A 174 -0.67 20.89 -4.64
CA VAL A 174 -1.16 21.17 -6.00
C VAL A 174 -2.65 20.85 -6.10
N SER A 175 -3.06 19.67 -5.62
CA SER A 175 -4.46 19.25 -5.63
C SER A 175 -5.32 20.15 -4.74
N ARG A 176 -4.89 20.39 -3.49
CA ARG A 176 -5.62 21.20 -2.49
C ARG A 176 -5.80 22.65 -2.93
N ARG A 177 -4.75 23.27 -3.49
CA ARG A 177 -4.76 24.69 -3.91
C ARG A 177 -5.22 24.89 -5.35
N GLY A 178 -5.41 23.80 -6.13
CA GLY A 178 -5.77 23.87 -7.56
C GLY A 178 -4.71 24.57 -8.40
N LEU A 179 -3.41 24.38 -8.11
CA LEU A 179 -2.32 25.09 -8.77
C LEU A 179 -2.19 24.67 -10.24
N LYS A 180 -2.07 25.64 -11.13
CA LYS A 180 -1.87 25.42 -12.56
C LYS A 180 -0.85 26.42 -13.10
N GLY A 181 0.00 25.97 -14.05
CA GLY A 181 0.98 26.82 -14.73
C GLY A 181 2.06 27.36 -13.78
N ARG A 182 2.38 26.64 -12.69
CA ARG A 182 3.40 27.00 -11.71
C ARG A 182 4.68 26.20 -11.94
N THR A 183 5.82 26.82 -11.62
CA THR A 183 7.12 26.13 -11.58
C THR A 183 7.37 25.71 -10.13
N LEU A 184 7.33 24.40 -9.89
CA LEU A 184 7.48 23.80 -8.56
C LEU A 184 8.73 22.93 -8.53
N VAL A 185 9.44 22.93 -7.42
CA VAL A 185 10.62 22.11 -7.17
C VAL A 185 10.36 21.24 -5.94
N ALA A 186 10.60 19.95 -6.02
CA ALA A 186 10.60 19.05 -4.87
C ALA A 186 12.00 18.45 -4.67
N VAL A 187 12.50 18.46 -3.44
CA VAL A 187 13.82 17.91 -3.11
C VAL A 187 13.70 16.42 -2.87
N ALA A 188 14.16 15.60 -3.82
CA ALA A 188 14.28 14.16 -3.67
C ALA A 188 15.58 13.82 -2.89
N CYS A 189 15.48 13.73 -1.57
CA CYS A 189 16.64 13.83 -0.69
C CYS A 189 17.28 12.50 -0.25
N GLY A 190 16.70 11.35 -0.57
CA GLY A 190 17.26 10.08 -0.12
C GLY A 190 16.76 8.85 -0.89
N ALA A 191 17.62 7.82 -0.92
CA ALA A 191 17.36 6.54 -1.60
C ALA A 191 17.86 5.33 -0.81
N ASN A 192 17.99 5.42 0.53
CA ASN A 192 18.43 4.33 1.41
C ASN A 192 17.27 3.35 1.67
N MET A 193 16.75 2.76 0.60
CA MET A 193 15.61 1.85 0.62
C MET A 193 16.06 0.40 0.79
N ASN A 194 15.52 -0.28 1.80
CA ASN A 194 15.65 -1.74 1.90
C ASN A 194 14.71 -2.41 0.88
N PHE A 195 15.21 -3.41 0.16
CA PHE A 195 14.46 -4.09 -0.89
C PHE A 195 13.14 -4.70 -0.39
N ASP A 196 13.13 -5.22 0.84
CA ASP A 196 11.92 -5.78 1.45
C ASP A 196 10.78 -4.74 1.63
N ARG A 197 11.12 -3.46 1.79
CA ARG A 197 10.12 -2.37 1.88
C ARG A 197 9.40 -2.11 0.54
N LEU A 198 10.01 -2.45 -0.59
CA LEU A 198 9.37 -2.27 -1.91
C LEU A 198 8.06 -3.06 -2.03
N ARG A 199 8.00 -4.22 -1.39
CA ARG A 199 6.77 -5.00 -1.36
C ARG A 199 5.63 -4.22 -0.69
N PHE A 200 5.91 -3.64 0.48
CA PHE A 200 4.92 -2.83 1.20
C PHE A 200 4.49 -1.60 0.38
N VAL A 201 5.46 -0.91 -0.25
CA VAL A 201 5.20 0.25 -1.11
C VAL A 201 4.30 -0.15 -2.28
N ALA A 202 4.62 -1.25 -2.99
CA ALA A 202 3.84 -1.72 -4.12
C ALA A 202 2.40 -2.08 -3.73
N GLU A 203 2.23 -2.77 -2.59
CA GLU A 203 0.90 -3.17 -2.09
C GLU A 203 0.03 -1.96 -1.70
N ARG A 204 0.63 -0.91 -1.13
CA ARG A 204 -0.13 0.29 -0.69
C ARG A 204 -0.42 1.27 -1.82
N THR A 205 0.43 1.32 -2.82
CA THR A 205 0.28 2.30 -3.91
C THR A 205 -0.95 2.02 -4.78
N GLU A 206 -1.29 0.76 -5.00
CA GLU A 206 -2.48 0.38 -5.77
C GLU A 206 -3.77 0.90 -5.12
N ILE A 207 -3.82 0.93 -3.78
CA ILE A 207 -4.97 1.39 -3.00
C ILE A 207 -5.03 2.92 -2.91
N SER A 208 -3.88 3.59 -2.79
CA SER A 208 -3.79 5.02 -2.48
C SER A 208 -4.14 5.97 -3.63
N GLU A 209 -4.21 5.47 -4.86
CA GLU A 209 -4.53 6.29 -6.04
C GLU A 209 -6.02 6.27 -6.41
N ASP A 210 -6.92 5.79 -5.52
CA ASP A 210 -8.34 5.53 -5.82
C ASP A 210 -8.53 4.66 -7.08
N ARG A 211 -7.53 3.84 -7.39
CA ARG A 211 -7.51 2.95 -8.56
C ARG A 211 -7.88 1.51 -8.23
N GLU A 212 -8.06 1.22 -6.96
CA GLU A 212 -8.50 -0.08 -6.45
C GLU A 212 -9.56 0.11 -5.38
N ALA A 213 -10.73 -0.49 -5.60
CA ALA A 213 -11.76 -0.66 -4.58
C ALA A 213 -11.55 -2.02 -3.90
N MET A 214 -11.42 -2.03 -2.57
CA MET A 214 -11.43 -3.26 -1.76
C MET A 214 -12.82 -3.46 -1.17
N LEU A 215 -13.49 -4.55 -1.55
CA LEU A 215 -14.87 -4.79 -1.19
C LEU A 215 -15.04 -6.15 -0.50
N ALA A 216 -15.87 -6.20 0.54
CA ALA A 216 -16.50 -7.44 0.98
C ALA A 216 -17.89 -7.52 0.36
N VAL A 217 -18.16 -8.56 -0.42
CA VAL A 217 -19.44 -8.73 -1.11
C VAL A 217 -20.10 -10.03 -0.67
N GLU A 218 -21.41 -9.96 -0.35
CA GLU A 218 -22.23 -11.13 -0.08
C GLU A 218 -22.87 -11.62 -1.40
N ILE A 219 -22.63 -12.88 -1.74
CA ILE A 219 -23.27 -13.54 -2.90
C ILE A 219 -24.04 -14.79 -2.44
N PRO A 220 -25.10 -15.21 -3.18
CA PRO A 220 -25.77 -16.47 -2.89
C PRO A 220 -24.78 -17.65 -3.04
N GLU A 221 -24.81 -18.61 -2.10
CA GLU A 221 -23.97 -19.81 -2.18
C GLU A 221 -24.63 -20.84 -3.11
N ARG A 222 -24.45 -20.67 -4.39
CA ARG A 222 -24.92 -21.58 -5.44
C ARG A 222 -24.03 -21.53 -6.67
N ALA A 223 -24.02 -22.61 -7.44
CA ALA A 223 -23.29 -22.65 -8.70
C ALA A 223 -23.73 -21.48 -9.63
N GLY A 224 -22.74 -20.78 -10.19
CA GLY A 224 -22.96 -19.64 -11.09
C GLY A 224 -22.95 -18.26 -10.43
N SER A 225 -23.07 -18.13 -9.09
CA SER A 225 -23.11 -16.82 -8.41
C SER A 225 -21.85 -16.01 -8.65
N LEU A 226 -20.68 -16.64 -8.63
CA LEU A 226 -19.42 -15.96 -8.92
C LEU A 226 -19.40 -15.39 -10.37
N ARG A 227 -19.96 -16.13 -11.31
CA ARG A 227 -20.09 -15.66 -12.70
C ARG A 227 -21.03 -14.46 -12.79
N GLU A 228 -22.17 -14.49 -12.10
CA GLU A 228 -23.12 -13.36 -12.04
C GLU A 228 -22.43 -12.11 -11.46
N PHE A 229 -21.69 -12.27 -10.38
CA PHE A 229 -20.89 -11.19 -9.81
C PHE A 229 -19.86 -10.64 -10.79
N CYS A 230 -19.07 -11.48 -11.47
CA CYS A 230 -18.07 -11.03 -12.43
C CYS A 230 -18.69 -10.33 -13.67
N ILE A 231 -19.92 -10.66 -14.05
CA ILE A 231 -20.66 -9.94 -15.11
C ILE A 231 -20.92 -8.48 -14.68
N LEU A 232 -21.25 -8.25 -13.41
CA LEU A 232 -21.52 -6.91 -12.87
C LEU A 232 -20.25 -6.05 -12.76
N LEU A 233 -19.08 -6.65 -12.62
CA LEU A 233 -17.83 -5.90 -12.65
C LEU A 233 -17.54 -5.26 -14.02
N GLY A 234 -18.16 -5.78 -15.10
CA GLY A 234 -17.94 -5.31 -16.46
C GLY A 234 -16.51 -5.52 -16.93
N ASP A 235 -15.90 -4.49 -17.51
CA ASP A 235 -14.54 -4.53 -18.04
C ASP A 235 -13.45 -4.21 -16.97
N ARG A 236 -13.82 -4.05 -15.70
CA ARG A 236 -12.88 -3.78 -14.61
C ARG A 236 -12.03 -5.01 -14.32
N ASN A 237 -10.74 -4.80 -14.12
CA ASN A 237 -9.83 -5.87 -13.75
C ASN A 237 -9.96 -6.20 -12.25
N LEU A 238 -9.87 -7.47 -11.93
CA LEU A 238 -9.69 -7.92 -10.56
C LEU A 238 -8.20 -7.82 -10.19
N THR A 239 -7.92 -7.22 -9.05
CA THR A 239 -6.57 -7.16 -8.48
C THR A 239 -6.37 -8.26 -7.45
N GLU A 240 -7.42 -8.56 -6.68
CA GLU A 240 -7.44 -9.62 -5.68
C GLU A 240 -8.82 -10.26 -5.61
N PHE A 241 -8.86 -11.56 -5.32
CA PHE A 241 -10.09 -12.28 -5.06
C PHE A 241 -9.83 -13.42 -4.07
N SER A 242 -10.53 -13.41 -2.93
CA SER A 242 -10.44 -14.46 -1.93
C SER A 242 -11.84 -14.90 -1.51
N TYR A 243 -12.06 -16.19 -1.61
CA TYR A 243 -13.33 -16.82 -1.27
C TYR A 243 -13.11 -18.24 -0.72
N ARG A 244 -13.90 -18.60 0.27
CA ARG A 244 -14.03 -19.96 0.79
C ARG A 244 -15.47 -20.23 1.19
N LEU A 245 -16.00 -21.37 0.77
CA LEU A 245 -17.30 -21.86 1.20
C LEU A 245 -17.32 -22.02 2.74
N ALA A 246 -18.16 -21.25 3.39
CA ALA A 246 -18.29 -21.25 4.84
C ALA A 246 -19.74 -21.45 5.31
N ASP A 247 -20.72 -21.02 4.53
CA ASP A 247 -22.15 -21.12 4.83
C ASP A 247 -22.88 -21.66 3.59
N PRO A 248 -23.80 -22.62 3.72
CA PRO A 248 -24.49 -23.22 2.58
C PRO A 248 -25.48 -22.31 1.85
N GLY A 249 -25.82 -21.15 2.43
CA GLY A 249 -26.77 -20.22 1.84
C GLY A 249 -26.17 -18.93 1.32
N ARG A 250 -25.02 -18.52 1.88
CA ARG A 250 -24.38 -17.24 1.59
C ARG A 250 -22.88 -17.35 1.56
N ALA A 251 -22.28 -16.67 0.59
CA ALA A 251 -20.84 -16.55 0.47
C ALA A 251 -20.40 -15.10 0.72
N HIS A 252 -19.35 -14.92 1.50
CA HIS A 252 -18.67 -13.64 1.62
C HIS A 252 -17.37 -13.69 0.84
N ILE A 253 -17.27 -12.87 -0.20
CA ILE A 253 -16.07 -12.74 -1.01
C ILE A 253 -15.31 -11.48 -0.62
N PHE A 254 -14.00 -11.58 -0.57
CA PHE A 254 -13.10 -10.44 -0.44
C PHE A 254 -12.53 -10.16 -1.84
N VAL A 255 -12.69 -8.96 -2.35
CA VAL A 255 -12.32 -8.64 -3.73
C VAL A 255 -11.68 -7.26 -3.84
N GLY A 256 -10.57 -7.21 -4.57
CA GLY A 256 -9.97 -5.98 -5.08
C GLY A 256 -10.37 -5.78 -6.54
N VAL A 257 -10.85 -4.61 -6.90
CA VAL A 257 -11.30 -4.26 -8.24
C VAL A 257 -10.61 -2.97 -8.69
N GLN A 258 -10.00 -3.00 -9.87
CA GLN A 258 -9.40 -1.80 -10.45
C GLN A 258 -10.50 -0.81 -10.83
N THR A 259 -10.35 0.45 -10.37
CA THR A 259 -11.26 1.56 -10.64
C THR A 259 -10.53 2.71 -11.32
N SER A 260 -11.27 3.60 -11.95
CA SER A 260 -10.74 4.81 -12.58
C SER A 260 -10.81 6.06 -11.67
N GLY A 261 -11.08 5.87 -10.39
CA GLY A 261 -11.19 6.92 -9.35
C GLY A 261 -12.42 6.73 -8.47
N SER A 262 -12.54 7.55 -7.42
CA SER A 262 -13.59 7.45 -6.38
C SER A 262 -15.03 7.44 -6.93
N ARG A 263 -15.28 8.08 -8.06
CA ARG A 263 -16.62 8.07 -8.68
C ARG A 263 -16.94 6.70 -9.25
N ASP A 264 -16.01 6.07 -9.95
CA ASP A 264 -16.16 4.74 -10.52
C ASP A 264 -16.32 3.67 -9.42
N GLU A 265 -15.63 3.84 -8.29
CA GLU A 265 -15.81 3.02 -7.08
C GLU A 265 -17.23 3.14 -6.53
N GLN A 266 -17.76 4.35 -6.37
CA GLN A 266 -19.12 4.58 -5.88
C GLN A 266 -20.17 4.02 -6.85
N ASP A 267 -19.99 4.19 -8.15
CA ASP A 267 -20.86 3.65 -9.18
C ASP A 267 -20.86 2.10 -9.11
N LEU A 268 -19.69 1.48 -8.96
CA LEU A 268 -19.56 0.02 -8.78
C LEU A 268 -20.31 -0.49 -7.54
N ILE A 269 -20.13 0.16 -6.38
CA ILE A 269 -20.82 -0.20 -5.14
C ILE A 269 -22.33 -0.09 -5.31
N HIS A 270 -22.79 1.00 -5.92
CA HIS A 270 -24.21 1.20 -6.21
C HIS A 270 -24.79 0.11 -7.12
N ASP A 271 -24.10 -0.23 -8.19
CA ASP A 271 -24.55 -1.24 -9.16
C ASP A 271 -24.63 -2.64 -8.53
N LEU A 272 -23.64 -3.01 -7.70
CA LEU A 272 -23.65 -4.27 -6.95
C LEU A 272 -24.84 -4.33 -5.99
N GLN A 273 -25.08 -3.29 -5.21
CA GLN A 273 -26.19 -3.22 -4.26
C GLN A 273 -27.56 -3.25 -5.00
N ALA A 274 -27.68 -2.53 -6.10
CA ALA A 274 -28.89 -2.51 -6.92
C ALA A 274 -29.20 -3.89 -7.55
N ALA A 275 -28.17 -4.67 -7.87
CA ALA A 275 -28.30 -6.04 -8.36
C ALA A 275 -28.57 -7.08 -7.27
N GLY A 276 -28.66 -6.67 -6.00
CA GLY A 276 -28.95 -7.56 -4.87
C GLY A 276 -27.73 -8.24 -4.29
N PHE A 277 -26.53 -7.68 -4.51
CA PHE A 277 -25.27 -8.10 -3.87
C PHE A 277 -24.87 -7.10 -2.77
N PRO A 278 -25.22 -7.35 -1.50
CA PRO A 278 -24.79 -6.48 -0.40
C PRO A 278 -23.28 -6.39 -0.38
N CYS A 279 -22.74 -5.18 -0.32
CA CYS A 279 -21.29 -4.97 -0.26
C CYS A 279 -20.92 -3.92 0.78
N LEU A 280 -19.75 -4.13 1.37
CA LEU A 280 -19.08 -3.23 2.31
C LEU A 280 -17.79 -2.74 1.67
N ASP A 281 -17.62 -1.42 1.63
CA ASP A 281 -16.38 -0.80 1.21
C ASP A 281 -15.31 -0.95 2.32
N LEU A 282 -14.18 -1.54 1.95
CA LEU A 282 -13.02 -1.79 2.81
C LEU A 282 -11.79 -1.00 2.35
N SER A 283 -11.92 -0.15 1.33
CA SER A 283 -10.81 0.58 0.71
C SER A 283 -10.04 1.46 1.70
N ASN A 284 -10.71 1.93 2.75
CA ASN A 284 -10.12 2.75 3.82
C ASN A 284 -9.92 2.01 5.15
N ASP A 285 -10.20 0.70 5.21
CA ASP A 285 -10.04 -0.10 6.44
C ASP A 285 -8.63 -0.69 6.57
N GLU A 286 -7.84 -0.19 7.54
CA GLU A 286 -6.46 -0.65 7.78
C GLU A 286 -6.37 -2.13 8.17
N LEU A 287 -7.34 -2.66 8.90
CA LEU A 287 -7.38 -4.08 9.23
C LEU A 287 -7.45 -4.94 7.95
N SER A 288 -8.30 -4.53 7.02
CA SER A 288 -8.49 -5.21 5.74
C SER A 288 -7.25 -5.11 4.86
N LYS A 289 -6.64 -3.92 4.76
CA LYS A 289 -5.43 -3.68 3.98
C LYS A 289 -4.24 -4.52 4.44
N LEU A 290 -4.04 -4.66 5.73
CA LEU A 290 -2.83 -5.26 6.30
C LEU A 290 -2.99 -6.73 6.67
N HIS A 291 -4.18 -7.15 7.11
CA HIS A 291 -4.36 -8.46 7.74
C HIS A 291 -5.48 -9.30 7.12
N LEU A 292 -6.70 -8.74 6.99
CA LEU A 292 -7.86 -9.52 6.62
C LEU A 292 -7.71 -10.16 5.23
N ARG A 293 -7.12 -9.44 4.27
CA ARG A 293 -6.82 -9.95 2.93
C ARG A 293 -6.01 -11.26 2.89
N HIS A 294 -5.22 -11.51 3.95
CA HIS A 294 -4.43 -12.74 4.09
C HIS A 294 -5.12 -13.81 4.92
N MET A 295 -6.26 -13.51 5.54
CA MET A 295 -6.95 -14.37 6.49
C MET A 295 -8.31 -14.87 5.96
N VAL A 296 -8.80 -14.30 4.87
CA VAL A 296 -10.03 -14.78 4.22
C VAL A 296 -9.79 -16.17 3.63
N GLY A 297 -10.65 -17.13 4.02
CA GLY A 297 -10.50 -18.52 3.64
C GLY A 297 -10.53 -19.43 4.86
N GLY A 298 -9.64 -20.42 4.91
CA GLY A 298 -9.56 -21.39 5.97
C GLY A 298 -10.24 -22.71 5.61
N ARG A 299 -10.49 -23.53 6.63
CA ARG A 299 -11.12 -24.85 6.44
C ARG A 299 -12.63 -24.71 6.22
N MET A 300 -13.16 -25.60 5.40
CA MET A 300 -14.61 -25.73 5.24
C MET A 300 -15.22 -26.18 6.58
N PRO A 301 -16.24 -25.49 7.11
CA PRO A 301 -16.95 -25.92 8.30
C PRO A 301 -17.64 -27.29 8.10
N ALA A 302 -17.74 -28.08 9.16
CA ALA A 302 -18.34 -29.41 9.09
C ALA A 302 -19.77 -29.40 8.52
N ALA A 303 -20.60 -28.42 8.88
CA ALA A 303 -21.96 -28.26 8.36
C ALA A 303 -21.99 -28.02 6.83
N ALA A 304 -21.04 -27.27 6.30
CA ALA A 304 -20.91 -27.05 4.85
C ALA A 304 -20.36 -28.32 4.14
N ALA A 305 -19.44 -29.04 4.79
CA ALA A 305 -18.93 -30.31 4.29
C ALA A 305 -20.03 -31.40 4.23
N GLU A 306 -20.91 -31.47 5.23
CA GLU A 306 -22.05 -32.37 5.23
C GLU A 306 -23.06 -32.06 4.10
N ALA A 307 -23.34 -30.78 3.86
CA ALA A 307 -24.21 -30.36 2.76
C ALA A 307 -23.63 -30.71 1.38
N CYS A 308 -22.31 -30.85 1.29
CA CYS A 308 -21.56 -31.17 0.05
C CYS A 308 -21.14 -32.64 -0.03
N SER A 309 -21.66 -33.53 0.84
CA SER A 309 -21.23 -34.93 0.99
C SER A 309 -21.35 -35.80 -0.29
N LEU A 310 -22.10 -35.34 -1.29
CA LEU A 310 -22.28 -36.03 -2.59
C LEU A 310 -21.24 -35.59 -3.65
N THR A 311 -20.39 -34.64 -3.34
CA THR A 311 -19.37 -34.12 -4.26
C THR A 311 -17.97 -34.25 -3.65
N ARG A 312 -16.97 -34.33 -4.52
CA ARG A 312 -15.55 -34.28 -4.11
C ARG A 312 -15.02 -32.88 -4.42
N GLU A 313 -14.38 -32.25 -3.44
CA GLU A 313 -13.64 -31.01 -3.68
C GLU A 313 -12.33 -31.36 -4.39
N LEU A 314 -12.16 -30.83 -5.59
CA LEU A 314 -10.93 -30.91 -6.38
C LEU A 314 -10.23 -29.57 -6.30
N LEU A 315 -8.95 -29.55 -5.93
CA LEU A 315 -8.16 -28.34 -5.83
C LEU A 315 -7.17 -28.25 -6.99
N TYR A 316 -7.25 -27.17 -7.75
CA TYR A 316 -6.36 -26.92 -8.88
C TYR A 316 -5.72 -25.56 -8.81
N ARG A 317 -4.47 -25.47 -9.24
CA ARG A 317 -3.77 -24.21 -9.47
C ARG A 317 -3.65 -24.01 -10.98
N PHE A 318 -4.18 -22.86 -11.46
CA PHE A 318 -4.13 -22.49 -12.88
C PHE A 318 -3.20 -21.30 -13.11
N GLU A 319 -2.64 -21.24 -14.31
CA GLU A 319 -1.94 -20.06 -14.83
C GLU A 319 -2.79 -19.43 -15.93
N PHE A 320 -3.29 -18.22 -15.65
CA PHE A 320 -4.09 -17.44 -16.58
C PHE A 320 -3.25 -16.34 -17.22
N PRO A 321 -3.42 -16.02 -18.50
CA PRO A 321 -2.87 -14.79 -19.05
C PRO A 321 -3.52 -13.57 -18.36
N GLU A 322 -2.70 -12.61 -17.90
CA GLU A 322 -3.16 -11.35 -17.29
C GLU A 322 -3.74 -10.43 -18.36
N ARG A 323 -4.95 -10.72 -18.78
CA ARG A 323 -5.71 -9.92 -19.75
C ARG A 323 -7.21 -9.98 -19.47
N PRO A 324 -7.96 -8.92 -19.79
CA PRO A 324 -9.40 -8.90 -19.64
C PRO A 324 -10.06 -10.12 -20.30
N GLY A 325 -11.05 -10.70 -19.62
CA GLY A 325 -11.82 -11.83 -20.11
C GLY A 325 -11.24 -13.22 -19.82
N ALA A 326 -10.01 -13.37 -19.35
CA ALA A 326 -9.42 -14.69 -19.05
C ALA A 326 -10.19 -15.43 -17.94
N LEU A 327 -10.53 -14.74 -16.85
CA LEU A 327 -11.36 -15.30 -15.78
C LEU A 327 -12.79 -15.60 -16.30
N MET A 328 -13.40 -14.70 -17.06
CA MET A 328 -14.73 -14.94 -17.62
C MET A 328 -14.77 -16.18 -18.55
N ARG A 329 -13.73 -16.40 -19.34
CA ARG A 329 -13.60 -17.62 -20.14
C ARG A 329 -13.60 -18.85 -19.26
N PHE A 330 -12.85 -18.87 -18.16
CA PHE A 330 -12.85 -19.97 -17.18
C PHE A 330 -14.26 -20.19 -16.62
N LEU A 331 -14.91 -19.14 -16.08
CA LEU A 331 -16.23 -19.23 -15.45
C LEU A 331 -17.35 -19.63 -16.43
N THR A 332 -17.27 -19.22 -17.70
CA THR A 332 -18.26 -19.57 -18.71
C THR A 332 -18.09 -20.98 -19.26
N SER A 333 -16.86 -21.53 -19.19
CA SER A 333 -16.56 -22.89 -19.60
C SER A 333 -16.85 -23.93 -18.51
N LEU A 334 -17.01 -23.47 -17.25
CA LEU A 334 -17.31 -24.34 -16.12
C LEU A 334 -18.72 -24.93 -16.26
N HIS A 335 -18.87 -26.21 -15.90
CA HIS A 335 -20.18 -26.85 -15.94
C HIS A 335 -21.16 -26.18 -14.98
N PRO A 336 -22.44 -25.93 -15.37
CA PRO A 336 -23.39 -25.15 -14.57
C PRO A 336 -23.67 -25.71 -13.16
N ASN A 337 -23.49 -27.02 -12.97
CA ASN A 337 -23.75 -27.69 -11.68
C ASN A 337 -22.51 -27.77 -10.77
N TRP A 338 -21.33 -27.37 -11.24
CA TRP A 338 -20.13 -27.42 -10.42
C TRP A 338 -20.00 -26.12 -9.62
N ASN A 339 -19.93 -26.28 -8.31
CA ASN A 339 -19.78 -25.15 -7.43
C ASN A 339 -18.31 -24.88 -7.12
N ILE A 340 -17.94 -23.61 -7.12
CA ILE A 340 -16.60 -23.19 -6.68
C ILE A 340 -16.63 -23.06 -5.15
N SER A 341 -15.78 -23.79 -4.46
CA SER A 341 -15.68 -23.84 -3.00
C SER A 341 -14.47 -23.07 -2.43
N ILE A 342 -13.45 -22.89 -3.25
CA ILE A 342 -12.29 -22.02 -3.00
C ILE A 342 -12.04 -21.21 -4.26
N PHE A 343 -11.73 -19.95 -4.08
CA PHE A 343 -11.12 -19.13 -5.13
C PHE A 343 -10.13 -18.17 -4.50
N HIS A 344 -8.89 -18.22 -4.96
CA HIS A 344 -7.87 -17.28 -4.53
C HIS A 344 -7.07 -16.79 -5.73
N TYR A 345 -7.07 -15.49 -5.93
CA TYR A 345 -6.32 -14.79 -6.96
C TYR A 345 -5.73 -13.52 -6.37
N ARG A 346 -4.52 -13.19 -6.79
CA ARG A 346 -3.89 -11.91 -6.52
C ARG A 346 -3.00 -11.53 -7.69
N ASN A 347 -3.15 -10.33 -8.21
CA ASN A 347 -2.26 -9.76 -9.21
C ASN A 347 -0.91 -9.43 -8.55
N HIS A 348 0.17 -9.92 -9.12
CA HIS A 348 1.54 -9.64 -8.67
C HIS A 348 2.34 -8.85 -9.71
N GLY A 349 1.67 -8.21 -10.68
CA GLY A 349 2.32 -7.44 -11.74
C GLY A 349 3.06 -8.30 -12.77
N ALA A 350 2.75 -9.62 -12.84
CA ALA A 350 3.29 -10.52 -13.85
C ALA A 350 2.35 -10.65 -15.04
N ASP A 351 2.87 -11.07 -16.21
CA ASP A 351 2.05 -11.30 -17.41
C ASP A 351 1.11 -12.52 -17.27
N VAL A 352 1.27 -13.29 -16.20
CA VAL A 352 0.51 -14.50 -15.90
C VAL A 352 -0.02 -14.45 -14.48
N GLY A 353 -1.34 -14.47 -14.33
CA GLY A 353 -2.05 -14.61 -13.05
C GLY A 353 -2.06 -16.05 -12.58
N ARG A 354 -1.74 -16.26 -11.31
CA ARG A 354 -1.81 -17.58 -10.65
C ARG A 354 -3.00 -17.63 -9.74
N ILE A 355 -3.92 -18.55 -10.00
CA ILE A 355 -5.13 -18.73 -9.20
C ILE A 355 -5.18 -20.13 -8.59
N VAL A 356 -5.78 -20.22 -7.41
CA VAL A 356 -6.14 -21.49 -6.78
C VAL A 356 -7.65 -21.60 -6.77
N VAL A 357 -8.18 -22.68 -7.30
CA VAL A 357 -9.62 -22.92 -7.39
C VAL A 357 -9.94 -24.30 -6.79
N GLY A 358 -10.85 -24.33 -5.83
CA GLY A 358 -11.51 -25.56 -5.38
C GLY A 358 -12.87 -25.66 -6.07
N VAL A 359 -13.16 -26.82 -6.63
CA VAL A 359 -14.44 -27.07 -7.32
C VAL A 359 -15.06 -28.36 -6.79
N GLN A 360 -16.35 -28.31 -6.52
CA GLN A 360 -17.13 -29.46 -6.10
C GLN A 360 -17.64 -30.21 -7.32
N VAL A 361 -17.05 -31.36 -7.60
CA VAL A 361 -17.37 -32.20 -8.76
C VAL A 361 -17.97 -33.53 -8.30
N PRO A 362 -19.17 -33.93 -8.78
CA PRO A 362 -19.70 -35.25 -8.50
C PRO A 362 -18.77 -36.35 -9.04
N PRO A 363 -18.56 -37.44 -8.31
CA PRO A 363 -17.64 -38.53 -8.73
C PRO A 363 -17.92 -39.07 -10.13
N GLN A 364 -19.17 -39.13 -10.55
CA GLN A 364 -19.59 -39.60 -11.86
C GLN A 364 -19.22 -38.62 -13.00
N GLU A 365 -18.90 -37.39 -12.69
CA GLU A 365 -18.59 -36.31 -13.66
C GLU A 365 -17.08 -36.03 -13.77
N LEU A 366 -16.21 -36.85 -13.18
CA LEU A 366 -14.76 -36.63 -13.23
C LEU A 366 -14.21 -36.68 -14.68
N ASN A 367 -14.81 -37.51 -15.56
CA ASN A 367 -14.44 -37.50 -16.98
C ASN A 367 -14.81 -36.20 -17.69
N ASP A 368 -15.91 -35.57 -17.28
CA ASP A 368 -16.34 -34.27 -17.81
C ASP A 368 -15.42 -33.17 -17.30
N TRP A 369 -14.96 -33.27 -16.04
CA TRP A 369 -13.94 -32.40 -15.48
C TRP A 369 -12.63 -32.45 -16.28
N GLN A 370 -12.16 -33.66 -16.64
CA GLN A 370 -10.95 -33.79 -17.46
C GLN A 370 -11.14 -33.16 -18.84
N ARG A 371 -12.30 -33.36 -19.48
CA ARG A 371 -12.62 -32.72 -20.77
C ARG A 371 -12.67 -31.19 -20.67
N PHE A 372 -13.18 -30.68 -19.57
CA PHE A 372 -13.16 -29.24 -19.28
C PHE A 372 -11.73 -28.71 -19.20
N LEU A 373 -10.84 -29.36 -18.43
CA LEU A 373 -9.43 -28.98 -18.30
C LEU A 373 -8.72 -28.95 -19.67
N ASP A 374 -8.91 -30.00 -20.46
CA ASP A 374 -8.31 -30.11 -21.79
C ASP A 374 -8.83 -29.04 -22.76
N GLY A 375 -10.13 -28.71 -22.68
CA GLY A 375 -10.78 -27.69 -23.50
C GLY A 375 -10.45 -26.24 -23.11
N LEU A 376 -10.11 -26.01 -21.84
CA LEU A 376 -9.79 -24.69 -21.32
C LEU A 376 -8.48 -24.12 -21.91
N GLY A 377 -7.49 -25.02 -22.08
CA GLY A 377 -6.18 -24.68 -22.67
C GLY A 377 -5.29 -23.81 -21.80
N TYR A 378 -5.54 -23.71 -20.49
CA TYR A 378 -4.68 -23.08 -19.52
C TYR A 378 -3.76 -24.13 -18.87
N GLN A 379 -2.57 -23.71 -18.46
CA GLN A 379 -1.70 -24.58 -17.66
C GLN A 379 -2.34 -24.74 -16.28
N TYR A 380 -2.28 -25.97 -15.76
CA TYR A 380 -2.80 -26.29 -14.44
C TYR A 380 -1.97 -27.35 -13.73
N VAL A 381 -2.10 -27.35 -12.40
CA VAL A 381 -1.54 -28.38 -11.52
C VAL A 381 -2.66 -28.86 -10.60
N ASP A 382 -2.84 -30.18 -10.52
CA ASP A 382 -3.73 -30.79 -9.53
C ASP A 382 -3.06 -30.74 -8.15
N GLU A 383 -3.67 -30.00 -7.23
CA GLU A 383 -3.21 -29.80 -5.85
C GLU A 383 -4.11 -30.55 -4.83
N THR A 384 -5.06 -31.37 -5.29
CA THR A 384 -6.03 -32.08 -4.43
C THR A 384 -5.37 -32.93 -3.36
N GLU A 385 -4.24 -33.54 -3.69
CA GLU A 385 -3.47 -34.39 -2.76
C GLU A 385 -2.33 -33.62 -2.06
N ASN A 386 -2.22 -32.29 -2.25
CA ASN A 386 -1.17 -31.47 -1.65
C ASN A 386 -1.24 -31.51 -0.12
N PRO A 387 -0.14 -31.84 0.59
CA PRO A 387 -0.14 -31.92 2.06
C PRO A 387 -0.52 -30.60 2.75
N ALA A 388 -0.12 -29.46 2.19
CA ALA A 388 -0.48 -28.15 2.76
C ALA A 388 -1.99 -27.87 2.62
N TYR A 389 -2.59 -28.23 1.47
CA TYR A 389 -4.03 -28.14 1.30
C TYR A 389 -4.77 -28.98 2.35
N ARG A 390 -4.42 -30.26 2.50
CA ARG A 390 -5.04 -31.15 3.48
C ARG A 390 -4.87 -30.66 4.90
N LEU A 391 -3.71 -30.07 5.23
CA LEU A 391 -3.44 -29.58 6.59
C LEU A 391 -4.20 -28.31 6.92
N PHE A 392 -4.27 -27.35 6.00
CA PHE A 392 -4.75 -26.00 6.30
C PHE A 392 -6.13 -25.69 5.71
N LEU A 393 -6.50 -26.25 4.58
CA LEU A 393 -7.69 -25.89 3.83
C LEU A 393 -8.66 -27.05 3.60
N GLY A 394 -8.19 -28.29 3.66
CA GLY A 394 -8.99 -29.49 3.43
C GLY A 394 -10.05 -29.72 4.50
N GLU A 395 -10.95 -30.65 4.25
CA GLU A 395 -11.98 -31.09 5.20
C GLU A 395 -11.35 -31.55 6.52
N VAL A 396 -12.01 -31.29 7.62
CA VAL A 396 -11.66 -31.90 8.91
C VAL A 396 -11.92 -33.40 8.77
N ALA A 397 -10.85 -34.19 8.58
CA ALA A 397 -10.98 -35.64 8.67
C ALA A 397 -11.68 -35.94 10.01
N GLY A 398 -12.84 -36.57 9.94
CA GLY A 398 -13.56 -37.03 11.12
C GLY A 398 -12.56 -37.76 12.02
N THR A 399 -12.51 -37.44 13.27
CA THR A 399 -11.69 -38.10 14.29
C THR A 399 -11.82 -39.60 14.11
N VAL A 400 -10.81 -40.20 13.43
CA VAL A 400 -10.60 -41.65 13.54
C VAL A 400 -10.30 -41.87 15.01
N GLY A 401 -11.29 -42.42 15.72
CA GLY A 401 -11.14 -42.77 17.12
C GLY A 401 -9.89 -43.63 17.26
N VAL A 402 -8.93 -43.12 18.03
CA VAL A 402 -7.84 -43.92 18.55
C VAL A 402 -8.49 -44.85 19.58
N GLY A 403 -8.74 -46.08 19.15
CA GLY A 403 -9.06 -47.18 20.03
C GLY A 403 -7.79 -47.75 20.67
#